data_1cc5aed8e38e5e230cf1d2a5942a98bc
#
_entry.id   1cc5aed8e38e5e230cf1d2a5942a98bc
#
_cell.length_a   1.000
_cell.length_b   1.000
_cell.length_c   1.000
_cell.angle_alpha   90.00
_cell.angle_beta   90.00
_cell.angle_gamma   90.00
#
_symmetry.space_group_name_H-M   'P 1'
#
loop_
_entity.id
_entity.type
_entity.pdbx_description
1 polymer ?
#
loop_
_entity_poly.entity_id
_entity_poly.type
_entity_poly.pdbx_seq_one_letter_code
_entity_poly.pdbx_strand_id
1 'polypeptide(L)'
;MKNGKFSTKVLVWLLCAVMLVGLTPMTVFAAAGSNGLFSQSQLSLVTDKQSTLASGVTQNAYTVYDKNGNQVKMFAATIDMSVDTVKLFTSYKDMDNTSYGLSKLTEQVAAFEKKAAAGDEYYHGTVVAGINASYYNMTTGKPSGVFVMNGNDVTGNDKSAYFAVLKDGTVKIGNADEYANDKGNIQEALGIYKMLVFDGKIVLSDADQKNTQKYPRQTIGIT
;
A
#
# COMPACT_ATOMS: atom_id res chain seq x y z
N MET A 1 18.40 34.49 -6.97
CA MET A 1 18.04 33.60 -5.85
C MET A 1 17.62 32.26 -6.45
N LYS A 2 18.46 31.22 -6.29
CA LYS A 2 18.13 29.85 -6.78
C LYS A 2 17.28 29.16 -5.74
N ASN A 3 16.01 28.92 -6.08
CA ASN A 3 15.13 28.07 -5.27
C ASN A 3 15.62 26.62 -5.41
N GLY A 4 16.24 26.09 -4.37
CA GLY A 4 16.54 24.69 -4.25
C GLY A 4 15.25 23.90 -4.10
N LYS A 5 14.90 23.11 -5.10
CA LYS A 5 13.86 22.08 -4.97
C LYS A 5 14.37 21.03 -4.00
N PHE A 6 13.79 20.95 -2.83
CA PHE A 6 13.95 19.80 -1.95
C PHE A 6 13.32 18.59 -2.64
N SER A 7 14.15 17.69 -3.12
CA SER A 7 13.68 16.38 -3.61
C SER A 7 13.38 15.51 -2.40
N THR A 8 12.12 15.46 -2.01
CA THR A 8 11.65 14.48 -1.02
C THR A 8 11.55 13.13 -1.73
N LYS A 9 12.53 12.28 -1.52
CA LYS A 9 12.46 10.88 -1.99
C LYS A 9 11.52 10.14 -1.08
N VAL A 10 10.31 9.87 -1.55
CA VAL A 10 9.31 9.05 -0.83
C VAL A 10 9.38 7.65 -1.40
N LEU A 11 9.80 6.71 -0.58
CA LEU A 11 9.84 5.30 -0.91
C LEU A 11 8.63 4.62 -0.26
N VAL A 12 7.70 4.12 -1.07
CA VAL A 12 6.50 3.45 -0.58
C VAL A 12 6.72 1.94 -0.55
N TRP A 13 6.60 1.34 0.62
CA TRP A 13 6.73 -0.11 0.83
C TRP A 13 5.38 -0.76 0.98
N LEU A 14 5.07 -1.66 0.09
CA LEU A 14 3.91 -2.52 0.19
C LEU A 14 4.33 -3.83 0.86
N LEU A 15 4.07 -3.95 2.14
CA LEU A 15 4.47 -5.12 2.92
C LEU A 15 3.27 -6.01 3.22
N CYS A 16 3.25 -7.21 2.67
CA CYS A 16 2.61 -8.32 3.34
C CYS A 16 3.53 -8.77 4.49
N ALA A 17 3.33 -8.17 5.66
CA ALA A 17 3.93 -8.52 6.95
C ALA A 17 5.43 -8.92 6.92
N VAL A 18 6.33 -7.98 6.87
CA VAL A 18 7.63 -7.87 7.55
C VAL A 18 8.45 -6.76 6.94
N MET A 19 8.92 -5.86 7.76
CA MET A 19 9.90 -4.84 7.40
C MET A 19 11.18 -5.46 6.88
N LEU A 20 11.77 -4.86 5.85
CA LEU A 20 13.18 -5.04 5.59
C LEU A 20 13.84 -3.88 4.88
N VAL A 21 14.83 -3.36 5.51
CA VAL A 21 15.79 -2.44 4.95
C VAL A 21 17.05 -3.20 4.57
N GLY A 22 17.56 -2.99 3.35
CA GLY A 22 18.97 -3.00 2.97
C GLY A 22 19.78 -4.29 2.98
N LEU A 23 20.29 -4.56 1.87
CA LEU A 23 21.57 -5.10 1.34
C LEU A 23 22.46 -6.05 2.20
N THR A 24 21.93 -6.80 3.19
CA THR A 24 22.58 -8.03 3.65
C THR A 24 21.51 -8.99 4.15
N PRO A 25 21.35 -10.16 3.52
CA PRO A 25 20.13 -10.96 3.74
C PRO A 25 20.05 -11.66 5.10
N MET A 26 21.07 -11.70 5.91
CA MET A 26 21.03 -12.49 7.15
C MET A 26 21.12 -11.69 8.46
N THR A 27 21.67 -10.51 8.47
CA THR A 27 21.92 -9.78 9.72
C THR A 27 20.80 -8.86 10.14
N VAL A 28 19.94 -8.41 9.22
CA VAL A 28 18.85 -7.46 9.52
C VAL A 28 17.68 -8.15 10.22
N PHE A 29 17.41 -9.42 9.92
CA PHE A 29 16.44 -10.21 10.68
C PHE A 29 16.87 -10.43 12.13
N ALA A 30 18.18 -10.48 12.39
CA ALA A 30 18.72 -10.66 13.73
C ALA A 30 18.56 -9.41 14.61
N ALA A 31 18.67 -8.22 14.04
CA ALA A 31 18.59 -6.97 14.78
C ALA A 31 17.13 -6.52 15.06
N ALA A 32 16.17 -6.87 14.19
CA ALA A 32 14.75 -6.60 14.40
C ALA A 32 14.10 -7.53 15.44
N GLY A 33 14.80 -8.59 15.85
CA GLY A 33 14.24 -9.66 16.68
C GLY A 33 14.07 -9.34 18.16
N SER A 34 14.61 -8.25 18.68
CA SER A 34 14.52 -7.99 20.13
C SER A 34 13.29 -7.19 20.55
N ASN A 35 12.62 -6.44 19.62
CA ASN A 35 11.43 -5.63 19.93
C ASN A 35 10.40 -5.61 18.80
N GLY A 36 10.52 -6.44 17.79
CA GLY A 36 9.66 -6.42 16.62
C GLY A 36 8.46 -7.37 16.70
N LEU A 37 7.47 -7.14 15.89
CA LEU A 37 6.28 -7.98 15.66
C LEU A 37 6.59 -9.43 15.27
N PHE A 38 7.87 -9.73 14.95
CA PHE A 38 8.35 -11.06 14.60
C PHE A 38 9.66 -11.35 15.33
N SER A 39 9.65 -12.30 16.25
CA SER A 39 10.91 -12.86 16.75
C SER A 39 11.52 -13.78 15.70
N GLN A 40 12.83 -13.79 15.57
CA GLN A 40 13.59 -14.69 14.67
C GLN A 40 13.21 -16.16 14.80
N SER A 41 12.71 -16.57 15.97
CA SER A 41 12.28 -17.94 16.21
C SER A 41 10.97 -18.33 15.51
N GLN A 42 10.31 -17.41 14.81
CA GLN A 42 8.98 -17.64 14.20
C GLN A 42 9.02 -17.83 12.68
N LEU A 43 10.02 -17.27 11.99
CA LEU A 43 10.12 -17.36 10.53
C LEU A 43 11.55 -17.65 10.09
N SER A 44 11.72 -18.55 9.14
CA SER A 44 12.99 -18.83 8.48
C SER A 44 12.91 -18.43 7.02
N LEU A 45 13.75 -17.49 6.60
CA LEU A 45 13.87 -17.10 5.19
C LEU A 45 14.58 -18.21 4.41
N VAL A 46 13.98 -18.64 3.30
CA VAL A 46 14.54 -19.66 2.41
C VAL A 46 14.95 -19.07 1.07
N THR A 47 14.10 -18.22 0.50
CA THR A 47 14.39 -17.55 -0.78
C THR A 47 13.98 -16.11 -0.74
N ASP A 48 14.78 -15.28 -1.41
CA ASP A 48 14.49 -13.91 -1.77
C ASP A 48 14.78 -13.75 -3.26
N LYS A 49 13.78 -13.36 -4.02
CA LYS A 49 13.91 -13.08 -5.45
C LYS A 49 13.45 -11.66 -5.72
N GLN A 50 14.40 -10.82 -6.11
CA GLN A 50 14.12 -9.46 -6.55
C GLN A 50 13.91 -9.40 -8.07
N SER A 51 12.99 -8.57 -8.50
CA SER A 51 12.75 -8.23 -9.91
C SER A 51 12.41 -6.75 -10.05
N THR A 52 12.88 -6.13 -11.13
CA THR A 52 12.47 -4.78 -11.52
C THR A 52 11.25 -4.91 -12.41
N LEU A 53 10.14 -4.29 -12.02
CA LEU A 53 8.89 -4.30 -12.79
C LEU A 53 8.85 -3.14 -13.77
N ALA A 54 9.34 -1.97 -13.36
CA ALA A 54 9.51 -0.77 -14.16
C ALA A 54 10.57 0.13 -13.51
N SER A 55 10.96 1.20 -14.19
CA SER A 55 11.81 2.24 -13.57
C SER A 55 11.13 2.76 -12.31
N GLY A 56 11.83 2.75 -11.18
CA GLY A 56 11.29 3.15 -9.88
C GLY A 56 10.37 2.11 -9.20
N VAL A 57 10.13 0.93 -9.81
CA VAL A 57 9.26 -0.10 -9.21
C VAL A 57 10.00 -1.44 -9.17
N THR A 58 10.23 -1.95 -7.97
CA THR A 58 10.84 -3.26 -7.75
C THR A 58 9.93 -4.15 -6.91
N GLN A 59 10.06 -5.46 -7.08
CA GLN A 59 9.35 -6.46 -6.30
C GLN A 59 10.33 -7.46 -5.71
N ASN A 60 10.14 -7.79 -4.44
CA ASN A 60 10.77 -8.92 -3.77
C ASN A 60 9.72 -10.00 -3.49
N ALA A 61 10.05 -11.24 -3.84
CA ALA A 61 9.25 -12.43 -3.55
C ALA A 61 10.01 -13.29 -2.54
N TYR A 62 9.44 -13.45 -1.35
CA TYR A 62 10.01 -14.22 -0.26
C TYR A 62 9.28 -15.52 -0.06
N THR A 63 10.04 -16.57 0.23
CA THR A 63 9.51 -17.81 0.79
C THR A 63 10.10 -17.97 2.19
N VAL A 64 9.24 -18.03 3.18
CA VAL A 64 9.61 -18.21 4.59
C VAL A 64 8.87 -19.40 5.17
N TYR A 65 9.41 -20.00 6.24
CA TYR A 65 8.74 -21.03 7.01
C TYR A 65 8.45 -20.51 8.42
N ASP A 66 7.27 -20.80 8.92
CA ASP A 66 6.94 -20.53 10.32
C ASP A 66 7.58 -21.59 11.23
N LYS A 67 7.49 -21.40 12.56
CA LYS A 67 8.03 -22.32 13.57
C LYS A 67 7.45 -23.75 13.49
N ASN A 68 6.34 -23.93 12.81
CA ASN A 68 5.69 -25.23 12.62
C ASN A 68 6.03 -25.86 11.26
N GLY A 69 6.93 -25.25 10.49
CA GLY A 69 7.31 -25.70 9.16
C GLY A 69 6.30 -25.37 8.06
N ASN A 70 5.30 -24.53 8.31
CA ASN A 70 4.38 -24.12 7.25
C ASN A 70 5.02 -23.08 6.36
N GLN A 71 4.90 -23.25 5.05
CA GLN A 71 5.38 -22.31 4.08
C GLN A 71 4.48 -21.06 4.03
N VAL A 72 5.11 -19.89 4.05
CA VAL A 72 4.46 -18.59 3.85
C VAL A 72 5.13 -17.89 2.67
N LYS A 73 4.35 -17.42 1.72
CA LYS A 73 4.81 -16.59 0.61
C LYS A 73 4.49 -15.14 0.90
N MET A 74 5.48 -14.27 0.67
CA MET A 74 5.33 -12.83 0.86
C MET A 74 5.84 -12.11 -0.38
N PHE A 75 5.15 -11.05 -0.76
CA PHE A 75 5.54 -10.19 -1.86
C PHE A 75 5.60 -8.75 -1.34
N ALA A 76 6.71 -8.08 -1.60
CA ALA A 76 6.88 -6.67 -1.27
C ALA A 76 7.19 -5.90 -2.56
N ALA A 77 6.41 -4.89 -2.86
CA ALA A 77 6.72 -3.93 -3.91
C ALA A 77 7.28 -2.64 -3.28
N THR A 78 8.40 -2.18 -3.80
CA THR A 78 8.98 -0.89 -3.47
C THR A 78 8.76 0.06 -4.64
N ILE A 79 8.21 1.22 -4.33
CA ILE A 79 7.81 2.22 -5.32
C ILE A 79 8.53 3.53 -4.99
N ASP A 80 9.37 4.01 -5.91
CA ASP A 80 10.04 5.31 -5.80
C ASP A 80 9.17 6.39 -6.44
N MET A 81 8.47 7.13 -5.60
CA MET A 81 7.59 8.23 -6.05
C MET A 81 8.34 9.47 -6.52
N SER A 82 9.68 9.50 -6.42
CA SER A 82 10.49 10.57 -7.03
C SER A 82 10.69 10.40 -8.53
N VAL A 83 10.33 9.25 -9.09
CA VAL A 83 10.38 8.99 -10.53
C VAL A 83 9.10 9.52 -11.18
N ASP A 84 9.20 10.55 -11.98
CA ASP A 84 8.05 11.30 -12.54
C ASP A 84 7.05 10.42 -13.34
N THR A 85 7.54 9.30 -13.88
CA THR A 85 6.71 8.35 -14.65
C THR A 85 5.98 7.34 -13.79
N VAL A 86 6.24 7.32 -12.47
CA VAL A 86 5.58 6.40 -11.53
C VAL A 86 4.40 7.10 -10.88
N LYS A 87 3.24 6.44 -10.93
CA LYS A 87 2.00 6.94 -10.31
C LYS A 87 1.30 5.82 -9.55
N LEU A 88 0.61 6.18 -8.48
CA LEU A 88 -0.28 5.32 -7.73
C LEU A 88 -1.72 5.74 -8.00
N PHE A 89 -2.56 4.78 -8.32
CA PHE A 89 -3.99 4.99 -8.53
C PHE A 89 -4.80 4.11 -7.58
N THR A 90 -5.87 4.64 -7.07
CA THR A 90 -6.96 3.82 -6.54
C THR A 90 -7.77 3.31 -7.72
N SER A 91 -8.24 2.08 -7.63
CA SER A 91 -9.06 1.48 -8.67
C SER A 91 -10.36 0.93 -8.09
N TYR A 92 -11.39 0.95 -8.91
CA TYR A 92 -12.70 0.44 -8.58
C TYR A 92 -13.31 -0.21 -9.83
N LYS A 93 -14.48 -0.84 -9.65
CA LYS A 93 -15.21 -1.47 -10.76
C LYS A 93 -15.33 -0.52 -11.95
N ASP A 94 -14.89 -0.98 -13.11
CA ASP A 94 -14.91 -0.27 -14.40
C ASP A 94 -14.16 1.10 -14.42
N MET A 95 -13.30 1.34 -13.40
CA MET A 95 -12.69 2.67 -13.17
C MET A 95 -13.74 3.78 -13.14
N ASP A 96 -14.91 3.47 -12.57
CA ASP A 96 -16.05 4.34 -12.45
C ASP A 96 -16.40 4.57 -10.98
N ASN A 97 -16.58 5.81 -10.59
CA ASN A 97 -16.91 6.21 -9.22
C ASN A 97 -18.41 6.54 -9.03
N THR A 98 -19.25 6.28 -10.02
CA THR A 98 -20.67 6.62 -9.99
C THR A 98 -21.54 5.50 -9.43
N SER A 99 -21.03 4.26 -9.40
CA SER A 99 -21.77 3.11 -8.90
C SER A 99 -20.88 2.13 -8.16
N TYR A 100 -21.42 1.48 -7.12
CA TYR A 100 -20.70 0.41 -6.43
C TYR A 100 -20.86 -0.94 -7.13
N GLY A 101 -19.89 -1.82 -6.98
CA GLY A 101 -19.93 -3.17 -7.50
C GLY A 101 -18.68 -3.95 -7.16
N LEU A 102 -18.79 -5.27 -7.27
CA LEU A 102 -17.65 -6.16 -7.12
C LEU A 102 -16.95 -6.35 -8.47
N SER A 103 -15.64 -6.32 -8.45
CA SER A 103 -14.80 -6.56 -9.62
C SER A 103 -13.46 -7.15 -9.18
N LYS A 104 -12.92 -8.05 -9.99
CA LYS A 104 -11.57 -8.58 -9.76
C LYS A 104 -10.54 -7.51 -10.10
N LEU A 105 -9.39 -7.55 -9.44
CA LEU A 105 -8.30 -6.64 -9.73
C LEU A 105 -7.89 -6.68 -11.22
N THR A 106 -7.87 -7.87 -11.83
CA THR A 106 -7.57 -8.02 -13.26
C THR A 106 -8.58 -7.35 -14.18
N GLU A 107 -9.85 -7.29 -13.80
CA GLU A 107 -10.90 -6.57 -14.54
C GLU A 107 -10.73 -5.07 -14.38
N GLN A 108 -10.33 -4.60 -13.19
CA GLN A 108 -10.03 -3.19 -12.95
C GLN A 108 -8.79 -2.73 -13.73
N VAL A 109 -7.76 -3.57 -13.82
CA VAL A 109 -6.59 -3.31 -14.68
C VAL A 109 -7.01 -3.18 -16.14
N ALA A 110 -7.82 -4.10 -16.65
CA ALA A 110 -8.32 -4.04 -18.02
C ALA A 110 -9.17 -2.78 -18.28
N ALA A 111 -9.96 -2.36 -17.30
CA ALA A 111 -10.73 -1.10 -17.39
C ALA A 111 -9.82 0.13 -17.44
N PHE A 112 -8.75 0.14 -16.63
CA PHE A 112 -7.72 1.20 -16.67
C PHE A 112 -7.06 1.26 -18.05
N GLU A 113 -6.57 0.13 -18.54
CA GLU A 113 -5.89 0.04 -19.84
C GLU A 113 -6.80 0.46 -20.99
N LYS A 114 -8.10 0.13 -20.92
CA LYS A 114 -9.09 0.59 -21.90
C LYS A 114 -9.24 2.12 -21.91
N LYS A 115 -9.27 2.76 -20.73
CA LYS A 115 -9.28 4.23 -20.63
C LYS A 115 -8.01 4.84 -21.19
N ALA A 116 -6.86 4.30 -20.82
CA ALA A 116 -5.56 4.75 -21.31
C ALA A 116 -5.47 4.65 -22.85
N ALA A 117 -5.92 3.55 -23.43
CA ALA A 117 -5.97 3.35 -24.88
C ALA A 117 -6.96 4.29 -25.59
N ALA A 118 -7.99 4.75 -24.90
CA ALA A 118 -8.94 5.75 -25.40
C ALA A 118 -8.42 7.20 -25.30
N GLY A 119 -7.21 7.40 -24.76
CA GLY A 119 -6.60 8.72 -24.63
C GLY A 119 -7.10 9.52 -23.43
N ASP A 120 -7.50 8.85 -22.35
CA ASP A 120 -7.87 9.50 -21.10
C ASP A 120 -6.67 10.30 -20.56
N GLU A 121 -6.90 11.55 -20.22
CA GLU A 121 -5.83 12.45 -19.75
C GLU A 121 -5.28 12.06 -18.38
N TYR A 122 -6.11 11.45 -17.52
CA TYR A 122 -5.73 11.06 -16.17
C TYR A 122 -5.25 9.60 -16.11
N TYR A 123 -6.01 8.68 -16.68
CA TYR A 123 -5.66 7.27 -16.75
C TYR A 123 -4.82 6.98 -17.99
N HIS A 124 -3.51 7.03 -17.84
CA HIS A 124 -2.55 6.77 -18.92
C HIS A 124 -1.37 5.93 -18.45
N GLY A 125 -0.66 5.32 -19.39
CA GLY A 125 0.47 4.44 -19.12
C GLY A 125 0.06 2.97 -18.98
N THR A 126 0.91 2.16 -18.36
CA THR A 126 0.75 0.71 -18.19
C THR A 126 0.72 0.35 -16.72
N VAL A 127 -0.23 -0.48 -16.32
CA VAL A 127 -0.28 -1.01 -14.96
C VAL A 127 0.80 -2.08 -14.77
N VAL A 128 1.74 -1.88 -13.86
CA VAL A 128 2.85 -2.80 -13.60
C VAL A 128 2.67 -3.62 -12.32
N ALA A 129 1.85 -3.13 -11.39
CA ALA A 129 1.53 -3.84 -10.15
C ALA A 129 0.16 -3.39 -9.62
N GLY A 130 -0.50 -4.25 -8.88
CA GLY A 130 -1.73 -3.93 -8.19
C GLY A 130 -1.97 -4.85 -7.02
N ILE A 131 -2.68 -4.35 -6.01
CA ILE A 131 -3.09 -5.11 -4.83
C ILE A 131 -4.51 -4.79 -4.44
N ASN A 132 -5.16 -5.72 -3.76
CA ASN A 132 -6.39 -5.41 -3.07
C ASN A 132 -6.12 -4.48 -1.90
N ALA A 133 -7.02 -3.54 -1.67
CA ALA A 133 -6.90 -2.57 -0.60
C ALA A 133 -8.29 -2.27 -0.02
N SER A 134 -8.30 -1.75 1.22
CA SER A 134 -9.51 -1.36 1.93
C SER A 134 -10.52 -2.49 2.17
N TYR A 135 -11.35 -2.34 3.19
CA TYR A 135 -12.53 -3.20 3.38
C TYR A 135 -13.70 -2.66 2.58
N TYR A 136 -14.60 -3.55 2.20
CA TYR A 136 -15.81 -3.19 1.47
C TYR A 136 -17.00 -4.08 1.86
N ASN A 137 -18.18 -3.63 1.59
CA ASN A 137 -19.38 -4.43 1.76
C ASN A 137 -19.43 -5.55 0.72
N MET A 138 -19.42 -6.80 1.17
CA MET A 138 -19.35 -7.98 0.30
C MET A 138 -20.57 -8.15 -0.62
N THR A 139 -21.67 -7.48 -0.34
CA THR A 139 -22.90 -7.56 -1.15
C THR A 139 -22.92 -6.45 -2.21
N THR A 140 -22.55 -5.24 -1.82
CA THR A 140 -22.68 -4.07 -2.70
C THR A 140 -21.37 -3.63 -3.35
N GLY A 141 -20.24 -4.08 -2.82
CA GLY A 141 -18.91 -3.60 -3.21
C GLY A 141 -18.56 -2.21 -2.64
N LYS A 142 -19.44 -1.54 -1.90
CA LYS A 142 -19.18 -0.22 -1.34
C LYS A 142 -17.96 -0.25 -0.41
N PRO A 143 -16.92 0.57 -0.63
CA PRO A 143 -15.79 0.70 0.28
C PRO A 143 -16.25 1.14 1.69
N SER A 144 -15.61 0.63 2.74
CA SER A 144 -16.03 0.88 4.13
C SER A 144 -15.31 2.06 4.78
N GLY A 145 -14.16 2.48 4.24
CA GLY A 145 -13.35 3.58 4.73
C GLY A 145 -13.32 4.75 3.75
N VAL A 146 -12.36 5.64 3.96
CA VAL A 146 -12.01 6.66 2.98
C VAL A 146 -11.76 6.00 1.62
N PHE A 147 -12.31 6.57 0.57
CA PHE A 147 -12.01 6.16 -0.79
C PHE A 147 -12.13 7.36 -1.73
N VAL A 148 -11.00 7.81 -2.22
CA VAL A 148 -10.91 8.93 -3.18
C VAL A 148 -10.27 8.40 -4.46
N MET A 149 -10.89 8.67 -5.57
CA MET A 149 -10.44 8.27 -6.91
C MET A 149 -10.47 9.48 -7.84
N ASN A 150 -9.32 9.83 -8.41
CA ASN A 150 -9.15 11.00 -9.26
C ASN A 150 -9.73 12.27 -8.61
N GLY A 151 -9.40 12.55 -7.37
CA GLY A 151 -9.85 13.71 -6.62
C GLY A 151 -11.33 13.69 -6.19
N ASN A 152 -12.07 12.62 -6.49
CA ASN A 152 -13.48 12.47 -6.11
C ASN A 152 -13.61 11.57 -4.88
N ASP A 153 -14.19 12.09 -3.81
CA ASP A 153 -14.53 11.30 -2.63
C ASP A 153 -15.75 10.43 -2.94
N VAL A 154 -15.51 9.13 -3.09
CA VAL A 154 -16.53 8.15 -3.49
C VAL A 154 -17.41 7.72 -2.32
N THR A 155 -16.89 7.73 -1.09
CA THR A 155 -17.61 7.19 0.07
C THR A 155 -18.20 8.23 0.99
N GLY A 156 -17.62 9.43 1.03
CA GLY A 156 -17.94 10.45 2.03
C GLY A 156 -17.57 10.04 3.46
N ASN A 157 -16.73 9.01 3.64
CA ASN A 157 -16.32 8.53 4.95
C ASN A 157 -15.04 9.24 5.39
N ASP A 158 -15.12 9.98 6.50
CA ASP A 158 -14.04 10.76 7.09
C ASP A 158 -13.54 10.22 8.43
N LYS A 159 -13.98 9.01 8.84
CA LYS A 159 -13.73 8.45 10.19
C LYS A 159 -12.70 7.32 10.24
N SER A 160 -11.92 7.14 9.20
CA SER A 160 -10.89 6.10 9.18
C SER A 160 -9.50 6.68 8.92
N ALA A 161 -8.48 5.98 9.43
CA ALA A 161 -7.13 6.22 8.96
C ALA A 161 -7.05 5.93 7.47
N TYR A 162 -6.16 6.59 6.76
CA TYR A 162 -6.08 6.54 5.31
C TYR A 162 -4.64 6.56 4.80
N PHE A 163 -4.45 6.00 3.63
CA PHE A 163 -3.30 6.24 2.77
C PHE A 163 -3.75 7.12 1.62
N ALA A 164 -2.97 8.14 1.28
CA ALA A 164 -3.31 9.05 0.21
C ALA A 164 -2.09 9.43 -0.64
N VAL A 165 -2.39 9.75 -1.91
CA VAL A 165 -1.53 10.55 -2.79
C VAL A 165 -2.21 11.91 -2.92
N LEU A 166 -1.49 12.97 -2.57
CA LEU A 166 -1.97 14.33 -2.68
C LEU A 166 -1.82 14.85 -4.12
N LYS A 167 -2.48 15.94 -4.46
CA LYS A 167 -2.44 16.56 -5.79
C LYS A 167 -1.05 17.02 -6.22
N ASP A 168 -0.16 17.28 -5.26
CA ASP A 168 1.24 17.60 -5.51
C ASP A 168 2.16 16.36 -5.66
N GLY A 169 1.59 15.15 -5.60
CA GLY A 169 2.30 13.88 -5.65
C GLY A 169 2.84 13.40 -4.31
N THR A 170 2.69 14.16 -3.25
CA THR A 170 3.09 13.74 -1.90
C THR A 170 2.27 12.54 -1.45
N VAL A 171 2.94 11.55 -0.85
CA VAL A 171 2.28 10.36 -0.28
C VAL A 171 2.17 10.53 1.23
N LYS A 172 1.00 10.22 1.79
CA LYS A 172 0.70 10.39 3.20
C LYS A 172 -0.06 9.19 3.78
N ILE A 173 0.28 8.84 5.02
CA ILE A 173 -0.59 8.04 5.89
C ILE A 173 -1.08 8.98 6.99
N GLY A 174 -2.37 9.12 7.12
CA GLY A 174 -3.01 10.00 8.09
C GLY A 174 -4.07 9.28 8.91
N ASN A 175 -4.42 9.90 10.02
CA ASN A 175 -5.52 9.46 10.87
C ASN A 175 -6.83 10.19 10.48
N ALA A 176 -7.94 9.81 11.14
CA ALA A 176 -9.25 10.41 10.85
C ALA A 176 -9.32 11.93 11.13
N ASP A 177 -8.57 12.40 12.13
CA ASP A 177 -8.58 13.83 12.50
C ASP A 177 -7.88 14.70 11.44
N GLU A 178 -6.87 14.12 10.75
CA GLU A 178 -6.14 14.81 9.69
C GLU A 178 -6.91 14.85 8.38
N TYR A 179 -7.82 13.89 8.15
CA TYR A 179 -8.55 13.76 6.88
C TYR A 179 -9.33 15.02 6.53
N ALA A 180 -9.97 15.66 7.51
CA ALA A 180 -10.75 16.88 7.29
C ALA A 180 -9.91 18.02 6.68
N ASN A 181 -8.63 18.09 7.06
CA ASN A 181 -7.70 19.10 6.55
C ASN A 181 -7.16 18.72 5.16
N ASP A 182 -6.97 17.42 4.90
CA ASP A 182 -6.31 16.93 3.71
C ASP A 182 -7.27 16.69 2.54
N LYS A 183 -8.56 16.39 2.80
CA LYS A 183 -9.53 15.90 1.79
C LYS A 183 -9.63 16.76 0.53
N GLY A 184 -9.48 18.08 0.66
CA GLY A 184 -9.50 19.00 -0.48
C GLY A 184 -8.27 18.90 -1.39
N ASN A 185 -7.19 18.33 -0.89
CA ASN A 185 -5.91 18.19 -1.58
C ASN A 185 -5.58 16.73 -1.96
N ILE A 186 -6.45 15.79 -1.65
CA ILE A 186 -6.26 14.39 -1.98
C ILE A 186 -6.59 14.15 -3.45
N GLN A 187 -5.71 13.43 -4.14
CA GLN A 187 -5.91 12.95 -5.50
C GLN A 187 -6.39 11.50 -5.49
N GLU A 188 -5.72 10.64 -4.73
CA GLU A 188 -6.06 9.24 -4.54
C GLU A 188 -6.01 8.90 -3.06
N ALA A 189 -6.98 8.17 -2.54
CA ALA A 189 -6.91 7.66 -1.18
C ALA A 189 -7.71 6.38 -0.97
N LEU A 190 -7.27 5.61 0.01
CA LEU A 190 -7.98 4.45 0.53
C LEU A 190 -7.92 4.40 2.05
N GLY A 191 -9.00 3.92 2.65
CA GLY A 191 -9.06 3.69 4.08
C GLY A 191 -8.18 2.51 4.50
N ILE A 192 -7.50 2.66 5.61
CA ILE A 192 -6.75 1.58 6.25
C ILE A 192 -7.49 1.10 7.50
N TYR A 193 -7.50 -0.21 7.71
CA TYR A 193 -8.21 -0.81 8.84
C TYR A 193 -7.46 -0.57 10.15
N LYS A 194 -6.15 -0.76 10.13
CA LYS A 194 -5.31 -0.62 11.31
C LYS A 194 -3.98 0.04 10.96
N MET A 195 -3.67 1.07 11.71
CA MET A 195 -2.35 1.66 11.71
C MET A 195 -1.43 0.80 12.56
N LEU A 196 -0.29 0.41 12.02
CA LEU A 196 0.69 -0.43 12.69
C LEU A 196 1.79 0.41 13.34
N VAL A 197 2.27 1.38 12.57
CA VAL A 197 3.33 2.31 12.96
C VAL A 197 2.90 3.72 12.55
N PHE A 198 3.07 4.68 13.43
CA PHE A 198 2.84 6.10 13.17
C PHE A 198 3.96 6.93 13.82
N ASP A 199 4.56 7.83 13.06
CA ASP A 199 5.74 8.60 13.49
C ASP A 199 6.86 7.73 14.09
N GLY A 200 7.15 6.60 13.44
CA GLY A 200 8.17 5.66 13.89
C GLY A 200 7.83 4.87 15.15
N LYS A 201 6.63 5.01 15.69
CA LYS A 201 6.18 4.31 16.91
C LYS A 201 5.15 3.25 16.58
N ILE A 202 5.24 2.09 17.22
CA ILE A 202 4.22 1.05 17.15
C ILE A 202 2.97 1.56 17.88
N VAL A 203 1.84 1.60 17.15
CA VAL A 203 0.54 2.07 17.69
C VAL A 203 -0.49 0.96 17.85
N LEU A 204 -0.09 -0.29 17.63
CA LEU A 204 -0.94 -1.44 17.89
C LEU A 204 -1.18 -1.65 19.38
N SER A 205 -2.43 -1.98 19.76
CA SER A 205 -2.74 -2.42 21.10
C SER A 205 -2.07 -3.76 21.44
N ASP A 206 -1.87 -4.04 22.73
CA ASP A 206 -1.36 -5.34 23.18
C ASP A 206 -2.21 -6.52 22.70
N ALA A 207 -3.53 -6.33 22.64
CA ALA A 207 -4.45 -7.35 22.13
C ALA A 207 -4.21 -7.65 20.65
N ASP A 208 -3.95 -6.61 19.85
CA ASP A 208 -3.64 -6.77 18.43
C ASP A 208 -2.28 -7.44 18.20
N GLN A 209 -1.29 -7.08 19.00
CA GLN A 209 0.05 -7.68 18.94
C GLN A 209 0.01 -9.18 19.31
N LYS A 210 -0.90 -9.58 20.18
CA LYS A 210 -1.09 -10.97 20.61
C LYS A 210 -1.98 -11.79 19.68
N ASN A 211 -2.57 -11.16 18.65
CA ASN A 211 -3.43 -11.87 17.71
C ASN A 211 -2.61 -12.82 16.82
N THR A 212 -2.77 -14.12 17.06
CA THR A 212 -2.06 -15.18 16.34
C THR A 212 -2.83 -15.76 15.16
N GLN A 213 -4.01 -15.21 14.84
CA GLN A 213 -4.81 -15.70 13.72
C GLN A 213 -4.11 -15.45 12.38
N LYS A 214 -4.05 -16.50 11.57
CA LYS A 214 -3.39 -16.46 10.27
C LYS A 214 -4.41 -16.15 9.17
N TYR A 215 -4.21 -14.99 8.53
CA TYR A 215 -4.98 -14.57 7.37
C TYR A 215 -4.04 -13.98 6.32
N PRO A 216 -4.39 -13.99 5.04
CA PRO A 216 -3.71 -13.13 4.07
C PRO A 216 -3.79 -11.68 4.55
N ARG A 217 -2.66 -10.97 4.52
CA ARG A 217 -2.55 -9.58 4.99
C ARG A 217 -1.94 -8.73 3.89
N GLN A 218 -2.37 -7.49 3.84
CA GLN A 218 -1.75 -6.45 3.01
C GLN A 218 -1.42 -5.27 3.90
N THR A 219 -0.26 -4.68 3.65
CA THR A 219 0.24 -3.55 4.42
C THR A 219 0.85 -2.56 3.46
N ILE A 220 0.65 -1.28 3.69
CA ILE A 220 1.30 -0.20 2.97
C ILE A 220 2.11 0.63 3.97
N GLY A 221 3.29 1.07 3.58
CA GLY A 221 4.15 1.93 4.37
C GLY A 221 4.82 3.01 3.54
N ILE A 222 5.24 4.07 4.20
CA ILE A 222 6.00 5.19 3.63
C ILE A 222 7.29 5.32 4.43
N THR A 223 8.41 5.53 3.74
CA THR A 223 9.74 5.74 4.34
C THR A 223 10.39 7.01 3.81
#